data_edc70bb960205bcd54e3e6d470e942f1
#
_entry.id   edc70bb960205bcd54e3e6d470e942f1
#
_cell.length_a   1.000
_cell.length_b   1.000
_cell.length_c   1.000
_cell.angle_alpha   90.00
_cell.angle_beta   90.00
_cell.angle_gamma   90.00
#
_symmetry.space_group_name_H-M   'P 1'
#
loop_
_entity.id
_entity.type
_entity.pdbx_description
1 polymer ?
#
loop_
_entity_poly.entity_id
_entity_poly.type
_entity_poly.pdbx_seq_one_letter_code
_entity_poly.pdbx_strand_id
1 'polypeptide(L)'
;MLQNMRMKPISLIFLFTISLHFHSLQIHGLPIAPALYVFGDSLFDSGNNNFLPTVCKADYLPYGVNFVKGVTGRFTNGRTVADFIAEFLELPYPPPYMSIRGSNTALKGLNYASGSCGILPETGSQFGKCLNLKDQIDLFQRTVKSDLPGQFQNPHDLLQYLSKSIFLFSIGSNDFIINYLDTKAFDTSQRYSPQ
;
A
#
# COMPACT_ATOMS: atom_id res chain seq x y z
N MET A 1 -27.43 60.60 -8.99
CA MET A 1 -27.10 60.24 -10.39
C MET A 1 -26.32 58.92 -10.32
N LEU A 2 -27.00 57.78 -10.29
CA LEU A 2 -26.38 56.44 -10.25
C LEU A 2 -26.14 55.99 -11.69
N GLN A 3 -24.88 56.03 -12.10
CA GLN A 3 -24.45 55.63 -13.41
C GLN A 3 -24.54 54.07 -13.50
N ASN A 4 -25.46 53.55 -14.31
CA ASN A 4 -25.61 52.13 -14.61
C ASN A 4 -24.32 51.60 -15.27
N MET A 5 -23.43 51.03 -14.50
CA MET A 5 -22.28 50.28 -14.99
C MET A 5 -22.78 48.95 -15.57
N ARG A 6 -23.12 48.91 -16.85
CA ARG A 6 -23.31 47.63 -17.57
C ARG A 6 -21.96 46.99 -17.80
N MET A 7 -21.70 45.91 -17.11
CA MET A 7 -20.52 45.09 -17.38
C MET A 7 -20.54 44.58 -18.83
N LYS A 8 -19.39 44.70 -19.52
CA LYS A 8 -19.26 44.18 -20.87
C LYS A 8 -19.36 42.65 -20.87
N PRO A 9 -19.96 42.02 -21.90
CA PRO A 9 -20.13 40.57 -21.94
C PRO A 9 -18.79 39.79 -21.80
N ILE A 10 -17.69 40.36 -22.29
CA ILE A 10 -16.34 39.80 -22.13
C ILE A 10 -15.90 39.70 -20.65
N SER A 11 -16.26 40.71 -19.84
CA SER A 11 -15.95 40.69 -18.39
C SER A 11 -16.76 39.63 -17.64
N LEU A 12 -18.00 39.35 -18.05
CA LEU A 12 -18.84 38.30 -17.51
C LEU A 12 -18.30 36.91 -17.88
N ILE A 13 -17.85 36.69 -19.11
CA ILE A 13 -17.25 35.43 -19.57
C ILE A 13 -15.95 35.17 -18.79
N PHE A 14 -15.10 36.20 -18.60
CA PHE A 14 -13.86 36.09 -17.85
C PHE A 14 -14.09 35.73 -16.36
N LEU A 15 -15.08 36.38 -15.72
CA LEU A 15 -15.46 36.03 -14.33
C LEU A 15 -16.05 34.63 -14.23
N PHE A 16 -16.80 34.16 -15.21
CA PHE A 16 -17.37 32.83 -15.27
C PHE A 16 -16.28 31.77 -15.46
N THR A 17 -15.30 32.00 -16.34
CA THR A 17 -14.16 31.09 -16.53
C THR A 17 -13.25 31.04 -15.32
N ILE A 18 -13.00 32.15 -14.64
CA ILE A 18 -12.28 32.19 -13.36
C ILE A 18 -13.05 31.41 -12.28
N SER A 19 -14.37 31.65 -12.16
CA SER A 19 -15.22 30.91 -11.21
C SER A 19 -15.21 29.40 -11.47
N LEU A 20 -15.31 28.96 -12.73
CA LEU A 20 -15.18 27.56 -13.11
C LEU A 20 -13.79 26.98 -12.77
N HIS A 21 -12.71 27.73 -12.98
CA HIS A 21 -11.35 27.34 -12.61
C HIS A 21 -11.20 27.17 -11.08
N PHE A 22 -11.72 28.12 -10.30
CA PHE A 22 -11.71 28.03 -8.84
C PHE A 22 -12.57 26.87 -8.33
N HIS A 23 -13.70 26.56 -8.96
CA HIS A 23 -14.52 25.39 -8.58
C HIS A 23 -13.85 24.06 -8.97
N SER A 24 -13.14 24.00 -10.10
CA SER A 24 -12.39 22.80 -10.50
C SER A 24 -11.17 22.52 -9.62
N LEU A 25 -10.59 23.56 -8.98
CA LEU A 25 -9.47 23.43 -8.05
C LEU A 25 -9.89 22.97 -6.63
N GLN A 26 -11.19 22.95 -6.32
CA GLN A 26 -11.69 22.62 -4.98
C GLN A 26 -12.35 21.24 -4.85
N ILE A 27 -12.43 20.47 -5.93
CA ILE A 27 -12.94 19.08 -5.88
C ILE A 27 -11.75 18.09 -5.76
N HIS A 28 -10.86 18.32 -4.84
CA HIS A 28 -10.16 17.22 -4.21
C HIS A 28 -11.08 16.78 -3.06
N GLY A 29 -11.92 15.79 -3.33
CA GLY A 29 -12.73 15.15 -2.32
C GLY A 29 -11.82 14.69 -1.16
N LEU A 30 -12.37 14.67 0.05
CA LEU A 30 -11.67 14.00 1.14
C LEU A 30 -11.40 12.55 0.70
N PRO A 31 -10.21 12.01 0.96
CA PRO A 31 -9.90 10.64 0.57
C PRO A 31 -10.98 9.69 1.09
N ILE A 32 -11.39 8.74 0.26
CA ILE A 32 -12.48 7.77 0.54
C ILE A 32 -12.21 7.00 1.84
N ALA A 33 -10.94 6.81 2.17
CA ALA A 33 -10.48 6.21 3.41
C ALA A 33 -9.28 6.99 3.96
N PRO A 34 -9.07 7.01 5.29
CA PRO A 34 -7.94 7.73 5.88
C PRO A 34 -6.59 7.06 5.60
N ALA A 35 -6.56 5.73 5.41
CA ALA A 35 -5.33 4.98 5.14
C ALA A 35 -5.59 3.67 4.39
N LEU A 36 -4.51 3.16 3.74
CA LEU A 36 -4.45 1.85 3.11
C LEU A 36 -3.31 1.03 3.72
N TYR A 37 -3.64 -0.05 4.42
CA TYR A 37 -2.69 -1.03 4.95
C TYR A 37 -2.67 -2.28 4.07
N VAL A 38 -1.48 -2.68 3.61
CA VAL A 38 -1.31 -3.72 2.60
C VAL A 38 -0.55 -4.91 3.18
N PHE A 39 -1.11 -6.11 3.00
CA PHE A 39 -0.55 -7.39 3.41
C PHE A 39 -0.53 -8.34 2.22
N GLY A 40 0.55 -9.11 2.08
CA GLY A 40 0.60 -10.01 0.94
C GLY A 40 1.97 -10.58 0.64
N ASP A 41 2.10 -11.03 -0.58
CA ASP A 41 3.30 -11.62 -1.14
C ASP A 41 3.98 -10.68 -2.18
N SER A 42 4.69 -11.25 -3.15
CA SER A 42 5.37 -10.50 -4.20
C SER A 42 4.44 -9.63 -5.07
N LEU A 43 3.15 -10.00 -5.19
CA LEU A 43 2.19 -9.21 -5.96
C LEU A 43 1.95 -7.82 -5.36
N PHE A 44 2.17 -7.67 -4.07
CA PHE A 44 1.93 -6.44 -3.33
C PHE A 44 3.18 -5.83 -2.68
N ASP A 45 4.29 -6.56 -2.60
CA ASP A 45 5.53 -6.06 -1.99
C ASP A 45 6.00 -4.78 -2.68
N SER A 46 6.10 -3.69 -1.91
CA SER A 46 6.58 -2.39 -2.38
C SER A 46 8.08 -2.18 -2.16
N GLY A 47 8.80 -3.20 -1.65
CA GLY A 47 10.24 -3.19 -1.43
C GLY A 47 10.70 -3.64 -0.03
N ASN A 48 9.85 -4.35 0.75
CA ASN A 48 10.25 -4.90 2.05
C ASN A 48 11.41 -5.90 1.92
N ASN A 49 11.38 -6.74 0.88
CA ASN A 49 12.42 -7.74 0.66
C ASN A 49 13.80 -7.16 0.41
N ASN A 50 13.94 -5.88 0.01
CA ASN A 50 15.24 -5.23 -0.13
C ASN A 50 16.02 -5.19 1.19
N PHE A 51 15.31 -5.16 2.32
CA PHE A 51 15.86 -5.07 3.69
C PHE A 51 16.02 -6.42 4.39
N LEU A 52 15.70 -7.53 3.71
CA LEU A 52 15.75 -8.87 4.26
C LEU A 52 16.92 -9.68 3.66
N PRO A 53 17.51 -10.62 4.40
CA PRO A 53 18.50 -11.57 3.88
C PRO A 53 17.81 -12.66 3.06
N THR A 54 17.46 -12.32 1.81
CA THR A 54 16.77 -13.20 0.86
C THR A 54 17.32 -12.99 -0.55
N VAL A 55 17.24 -14.03 -1.38
CA VAL A 55 17.50 -13.91 -2.83
C VAL A 55 16.26 -13.48 -3.61
N CYS A 56 15.08 -13.52 -2.99
CA CYS A 56 13.82 -13.09 -3.59
C CYS A 56 13.72 -11.56 -3.51
N LYS A 57 14.35 -10.86 -4.46
CA LYS A 57 14.38 -9.40 -4.57
C LYS A 57 13.97 -8.93 -5.96
N ALA A 58 13.46 -7.71 -6.02
CA ALA A 58 13.11 -7.02 -7.25
C ALA A 58 13.77 -5.61 -7.28
N ASP A 59 15.00 -5.53 -6.79
CA ASP A 59 15.79 -4.29 -6.68
C ASP A 59 16.79 -4.12 -7.86
N TYR A 60 16.47 -4.69 -9.02
CA TYR A 60 17.25 -4.64 -10.26
C TYR A 60 16.35 -4.59 -11.49
N LEU A 61 16.89 -4.11 -12.63
CA LEU A 61 16.18 -4.11 -13.91
C LEU A 61 15.91 -5.54 -14.39
N PRO A 62 14.75 -5.81 -15.07
CA PRO A 62 13.77 -4.85 -15.60
C PRO A 62 12.68 -4.40 -14.61
N TYR A 63 12.72 -4.84 -13.34
CA TYR A 63 11.77 -4.35 -12.35
C TYR A 63 11.83 -2.82 -12.26
N GLY A 64 10.65 -2.19 -12.18
CA GLY A 64 10.53 -0.75 -12.04
C GLY A 64 10.88 0.07 -13.29
N VAL A 65 11.15 -0.55 -14.45
CA VAL A 65 11.55 0.16 -15.67
C VAL A 65 10.52 1.21 -16.12
N ASN A 66 9.24 0.99 -15.86
CA ASN A 66 8.12 1.89 -16.17
C ASN A 66 7.56 2.59 -14.91
N PHE A 67 8.23 2.46 -13.76
CA PHE A 67 7.80 3.13 -12.55
C PHE A 67 8.48 4.49 -12.42
N VAL A 68 7.72 5.52 -12.06
CA VAL A 68 8.25 6.88 -11.97
C VAL A 68 9.42 7.04 -11.00
N LYS A 69 9.49 6.18 -9.97
CA LYS A 69 10.59 6.15 -9.01
C LYS A 69 11.71 5.15 -9.37
N GLY A 70 11.61 4.51 -10.54
CA GLY A 70 12.55 3.48 -10.96
C GLY A 70 12.45 2.19 -10.17
N VAL A 71 13.57 1.52 -9.96
CA VAL A 71 13.67 0.25 -9.23
C VAL A 71 13.47 0.48 -7.74
N THR A 72 12.43 -0.13 -7.17
CA THR A 72 12.03 0.07 -5.76
C THR A 72 11.90 -1.22 -4.96
N GLY A 73 11.99 -2.39 -5.62
CA GLY A 73 11.70 -3.68 -4.99
C GLY A 73 10.29 -4.20 -5.26
N ARG A 74 9.50 -3.52 -6.08
CA ARG A 74 8.22 -4.03 -6.61
C ARG A 74 8.47 -5.12 -7.63
N PHE A 75 7.83 -6.27 -7.48
CA PHE A 75 7.96 -7.42 -8.41
C PHE A 75 7.16 -7.20 -9.71
N THR A 76 7.28 -6.02 -10.27
CA THR A 76 6.66 -5.59 -11.52
C THR A 76 7.55 -4.55 -12.21
N ASN A 77 7.35 -4.35 -13.50
CA ASN A 77 8.02 -3.26 -14.23
C ASN A 77 7.44 -1.87 -13.92
N GLY A 78 6.35 -1.77 -13.17
CA GLY A 78 5.67 -0.51 -12.87
C GLY A 78 5.02 -0.50 -11.49
N ARG A 79 3.75 -0.14 -11.45
CA ARG A 79 2.91 -0.11 -10.26
C ARG A 79 2.37 -1.50 -9.93
N THR A 80 2.21 -1.79 -8.65
CA THR A 80 1.46 -2.95 -8.17
C THR A 80 -0.04 -2.66 -8.18
N VAL A 81 -0.88 -3.69 -7.99
CA VAL A 81 -2.33 -3.51 -7.82
C VAL A 81 -2.62 -2.65 -6.58
N ALA A 82 -1.83 -2.78 -5.51
CA ALA A 82 -1.97 -1.96 -4.31
C ALA A 82 -1.71 -0.47 -4.58
N ASP A 83 -0.77 -0.15 -5.48
CA ASP A 83 -0.52 1.24 -5.90
C ASP A 83 -1.73 1.81 -6.67
N PHE A 84 -2.35 1.05 -7.58
CA PHE A 84 -3.57 1.48 -8.28
C PHE A 84 -4.76 1.68 -7.33
N ILE A 85 -4.90 0.82 -6.33
CA ILE A 85 -5.94 0.99 -5.30
C ILE A 85 -5.67 2.27 -4.49
N ALA A 86 -4.41 2.55 -4.13
CA ALA A 86 -4.05 3.79 -3.45
C ALA A 86 -4.42 5.03 -4.29
N GLU A 87 -4.12 5.02 -5.61
CA GLU A 87 -4.52 6.10 -6.52
C GLU A 87 -6.05 6.29 -6.55
N PHE A 88 -6.80 5.20 -6.67
CA PHE A 88 -8.26 5.25 -6.68
C PHE A 88 -8.83 5.84 -5.37
N LEU A 89 -8.17 5.59 -4.24
CA LEU A 89 -8.53 6.11 -2.93
C LEU A 89 -8.01 7.53 -2.66
N GLU A 90 -7.30 8.13 -3.61
CA GLU A 90 -6.61 9.42 -3.45
C GLU A 90 -5.59 9.41 -2.29
N LEU A 91 -4.96 8.26 -2.07
CA LEU A 91 -3.93 8.06 -1.06
C LEU A 91 -2.53 7.96 -1.70
N PRO A 92 -1.47 8.33 -0.98
CA PRO A 92 -0.11 8.04 -1.40
C PRO A 92 0.12 6.52 -1.44
N TYR A 93 1.04 6.07 -2.29
CA TYR A 93 1.45 4.67 -2.30
C TYR A 93 1.97 4.26 -0.93
N PRO A 94 1.42 3.20 -0.31
CA PRO A 94 1.88 2.73 1.00
C PRO A 94 3.36 2.33 0.93
N PRO A 95 4.25 3.01 1.66
CA PRO A 95 5.67 2.68 1.66
C PRO A 95 5.92 1.33 2.33
N PRO A 96 7.01 0.61 1.97
CA PRO A 96 7.35 -0.63 2.64
C PRO A 96 7.70 -0.36 4.11
N TYR A 97 7.12 -1.13 5.03
CA TYR A 97 7.31 -0.98 6.48
C TYR A 97 8.78 -0.98 6.87
N MET A 98 9.59 -1.85 6.23
CA MET A 98 11.01 -1.99 6.54
C MET A 98 11.83 -0.74 6.21
N SER A 99 11.33 0.15 5.32
CA SER A 99 12.04 1.38 4.93
C SER A 99 11.82 2.55 5.88
N ILE A 100 10.78 2.52 6.74
CA ILE A 100 10.33 3.69 7.49
C ILE A 100 10.57 3.57 9.01
N ARG A 101 11.40 2.65 9.47
CA ARG A 101 11.68 2.47 10.89
C ARG A 101 12.00 3.81 11.57
N GLY A 102 11.13 4.22 12.50
CA GLY A 102 11.32 5.45 13.28
C GLY A 102 10.78 6.74 12.64
N SER A 103 9.99 6.66 11.57
CA SER A 103 9.36 7.84 10.94
C SER A 103 7.84 7.90 11.20
N ASN A 104 7.29 9.12 11.28
CA ASN A 104 5.85 9.37 11.51
C ASN A 104 4.98 9.18 10.25
N THR A 105 5.36 8.30 9.31
CA THR A 105 4.69 8.15 8.01
C THR A 105 3.49 7.18 8.01
N ALA A 106 3.16 6.58 9.13
CA ALA A 106 2.10 5.56 9.23
C ALA A 106 0.66 6.05 8.97
N LEU A 107 0.42 7.38 9.02
CA LEU A 107 -0.93 7.98 8.96
C LEU A 107 -1.69 7.81 7.64
N LYS A 108 -1.04 7.42 6.55
CA LYS A 108 -1.72 7.18 5.26
C LYS A 108 -1.70 5.72 4.85
N GLY A 109 -1.17 4.87 5.75
CA GLY A 109 -1.03 3.43 5.55
C GLY A 109 0.40 2.99 5.28
N LEU A 110 0.61 1.68 5.36
CA LEU A 110 1.89 1.00 5.20
C LEU A 110 1.71 -0.30 4.43
N ASN A 111 2.77 -0.72 3.78
CA ASN A 111 2.85 -1.99 3.09
C ASN A 111 3.72 -2.97 3.88
N TYR A 112 3.16 -4.10 4.31
CA TYR A 112 3.82 -5.17 5.05
C TYR A 112 4.11 -6.39 4.17
N ALA A 113 3.64 -6.40 2.92
CA ALA A 113 3.79 -7.51 2.00
C ALA A 113 5.26 -7.87 1.78
N SER A 114 5.54 -9.16 1.54
CA SER A 114 6.89 -9.68 1.39
C SER A 114 6.93 -10.76 0.32
N GLY A 115 7.79 -10.59 -0.67
CA GLY A 115 7.95 -11.51 -1.79
C GLY A 115 8.34 -12.92 -1.32
N SER A 116 7.88 -13.94 -2.03
CA SER A 116 8.02 -15.38 -1.78
C SER A 116 7.28 -15.94 -0.56
N CYS A 117 6.81 -15.09 0.34
CA CYS A 117 6.13 -15.52 1.56
C CYS A 117 4.69 -15.96 1.32
N GLY A 118 4.17 -16.70 2.29
CA GLY A 118 2.80 -17.18 2.34
C GLY A 118 2.16 -17.01 3.71
N ILE A 119 1.06 -17.74 3.89
CA ILE A 119 0.34 -17.83 5.16
C ILE A 119 1.16 -18.72 6.12
N LEU A 120 1.67 -19.84 5.61
CA LEU A 120 2.44 -20.81 6.39
C LEU A 120 3.86 -20.28 6.66
N PRO A 121 4.42 -20.54 7.86
CA PRO A 121 5.75 -20.06 8.23
C PRO A 121 6.89 -20.58 7.35
N GLU A 122 6.75 -21.79 6.82
CA GLU A 122 7.75 -22.44 5.96
C GLU A 122 7.73 -21.94 4.52
N THR A 123 6.63 -21.32 4.07
CA THR A 123 6.49 -20.88 2.68
C THR A 123 7.54 -19.83 2.32
N GLY A 124 8.29 -20.10 1.26
CA GLY A 124 9.32 -19.18 0.76
C GLY A 124 10.67 -19.29 1.46
N SER A 125 10.80 -20.11 2.53
CA SER A 125 12.04 -20.24 3.32
C SER A 125 13.26 -20.70 2.49
N GLN A 126 13.07 -21.43 1.39
CA GLN A 126 14.13 -21.84 0.48
C GLN A 126 14.80 -20.65 -0.26
N PHE A 127 14.15 -19.49 -0.29
CA PHE A 127 14.71 -18.27 -0.87
C PHE A 127 15.39 -17.35 0.15
N GLY A 128 15.38 -17.72 1.42
CA GLY A 128 15.88 -16.95 2.54
C GLY A 128 14.75 -16.37 3.40
N LYS A 129 15.04 -15.31 4.15
CA LYS A 129 14.04 -14.72 5.06
C LYS A 129 13.01 -13.92 4.28
N CYS A 130 11.73 -14.14 4.59
CA CYS A 130 10.63 -13.29 4.20
C CYS A 130 9.68 -13.07 5.39
N LEU A 131 8.68 -12.21 5.25
CA LEU A 131 7.67 -11.93 6.27
C LEU A 131 6.40 -12.72 5.94
N ASN A 132 6.17 -13.83 6.63
CA ASN A 132 4.91 -14.58 6.50
C ASN A 132 3.73 -13.75 7.03
N LEU A 133 2.50 -14.22 6.85
CA LEU A 133 1.31 -13.46 7.26
C LEU A 133 1.33 -13.11 8.75
N LYS A 134 1.80 -14.03 9.61
CA LYS A 134 1.91 -13.74 11.04
C LYS A 134 2.91 -12.62 11.33
N ASP A 135 4.09 -12.65 10.70
CA ASP A 135 5.09 -11.59 10.85
C ASP A 135 4.54 -10.22 10.42
N GLN A 136 3.80 -10.18 9.29
CA GLN A 136 3.17 -8.96 8.79
C GLN A 136 2.13 -8.40 9.78
N ILE A 137 1.30 -9.27 10.38
CA ILE A 137 0.33 -8.89 11.41
C ILE A 137 1.05 -8.40 12.68
N ASP A 138 2.14 -9.05 13.10
CA ASP A 138 2.92 -8.62 14.25
C ASP A 138 3.54 -7.22 14.02
N LEU A 139 4.00 -6.94 12.80
CA LEU A 139 4.49 -5.61 12.43
C LEU A 139 3.36 -4.56 12.43
N PHE A 140 2.18 -4.91 11.93
CA PHE A 140 1.02 -4.03 12.02
C PHE A 140 0.61 -3.75 13.47
N GLN A 141 0.65 -4.76 14.34
CA GLN A 141 0.41 -4.55 15.78
C GLN A 141 1.39 -3.56 16.40
N ARG A 142 2.67 -3.57 15.98
CA ARG A 142 3.65 -2.58 16.43
C ARG A 142 3.27 -1.19 15.94
N THR A 143 2.86 -1.05 14.67
CA THR A 143 2.36 0.21 14.14
C THR A 143 1.20 0.75 14.97
N VAL A 144 0.21 -0.09 15.30
CA VAL A 144 -0.95 0.32 16.11
C VAL A 144 -0.58 0.65 17.55
N LYS A 145 0.37 -0.08 18.16
CA LYS A 145 0.73 0.09 19.57
C LYS A 145 1.79 1.16 19.81
N SER A 146 2.64 1.43 18.83
CA SER A 146 3.83 2.28 19.02
C SER A 146 3.87 3.50 18.10
N ASP A 147 3.52 3.34 16.81
CA ASP A 147 3.76 4.40 15.83
C ASP A 147 2.55 5.35 15.69
N LEU A 148 1.33 4.81 15.78
CA LEU A 148 0.10 5.58 15.62
C LEU A 148 -0.34 6.37 16.87
N PRO A 149 -0.23 5.86 18.12
CA PRO A 149 -0.83 6.51 19.27
C PRO A 149 -0.39 7.96 19.48
N GLY A 150 0.88 8.28 19.23
CA GLY A 150 1.40 9.64 19.33
C GLY A 150 0.84 10.65 18.31
N GLN A 151 0.05 10.19 17.35
CA GLN A 151 -0.54 11.00 16.30
C GLN A 151 -2.03 11.30 16.55
N PHE A 152 -2.60 10.76 17.60
CA PHE A 152 -4.00 10.95 18.00
C PHE A 152 -4.10 11.52 19.41
N GLN A 153 -5.13 12.33 19.66
CA GLN A 153 -5.35 12.96 20.95
C GLN A 153 -5.82 11.95 22.01
N ASN A 154 -6.53 10.92 21.58
CA ASN A 154 -7.05 9.88 22.46
C ASN A 154 -7.21 8.54 21.73
N PRO A 155 -7.35 7.42 22.48
CA PRO A 155 -7.52 6.09 21.89
C PRO A 155 -8.77 5.92 21.03
N HIS A 156 -9.85 6.67 21.31
CA HIS A 156 -11.08 6.58 20.53
C HIS A 156 -10.88 7.09 19.10
N ASP A 157 -10.13 8.17 18.91
CA ASP A 157 -9.82 8.73 17.59
C ASP A 157 -8.98 7.76 16.77
N LEU A 158 -8.03 7.06 17.40
CA LEU A 158 -7.26 5.99 16.76
C LEU A 158 -8.16 4.85 16.31
N LEU A 159 -9.08 4.38 17.16
CA LEU A 159 -10.02 3.32 16.80
C LEU A 159 -10.93 3.74 15.63
N GLN A 160 -11.43 4.98 15.67
CA GLN A 160 -12.24 5.53 14.58
C GLN A 160 -11.45 5.63 13.27
N TYR A 161 -10.19 6.06 13.34
CA TYR A 161 -9.30 6.11 12.19
C TYR A 161 -9.08 4.70 11.60
N LEU A 162 -8.73 3.71 12.41
CA LEU A 162 -8.53 2.33 11.97
C LEU A 162 -9.81 1.71 11.39
N SER A 163 -10.97 1.96 11.99
CA SER A 163 -12.25 1.41 11.52
C SER A 163 -12.69 1.94 10.15
N LYS A 164 -12.18 3.10 9.75
CA LYS A 164 -12.42 3.71 8.43
C LYS A 164 -11.30 3.41 7.42
N SER A 165 -10.19 2.84 7.88
CA SER A 165 -9.05 2.49 7.02
C SER A 165 -9.34 1.22 6.23
N ILE A 166 -8.67 1.09 5.08
CA ILE A 166 -8.76 -0.11 4.24
C ILE A 166 -7.59 -1.03 4.55
N PHE A 167 -7.90 -2.33 4.69
CA PHE A 167 -6.94 -3.41 4.89
C PHE A 167 -7.02 -4.34 3.68
N LEU A 168 -5.95 -4.35 2.88
CA LEU A 168 -5.86 -5.10 1.64
C LEU A 168 -4.99 -6.33 1.83
N PHE A 169 -5.55 -7.53 1.58
CA PHE A 169 -4.84 -8.80 1.67
C PHE A 169 -4.81 -9.52 0.32
N SER A 170 -3.61 -9.96 -0.10
CA SER A 170 -3.44 -10.88 -1.23
C SER A 170 -2.25 -11.79 -0.90
N ILE A 171 -2.55 -13.00 -0.42
CA ILE A 171 -1.56 -13.97 0.05
C ILE A 171 -2.13 -15.39 -0.06
N GLY A 172 -1.25 -16.39 -0.20
CA GLY A 172 -1.63 -17.80 -0.30
C GLY A 172 -1.22 -18.44 -1.62
N SER A 173 -0.94 -17.65 -2.65
CA SER A 173 -0.47 -18.19 -3.94
C SER A 173 0.82 -18.99 -3.79
N ASN A 174 1.76 -18.51 -2.98
CA ASN A 174 3.02 -19.20 -2.73
C ASN A 174 2.84 -20.49 -1.90
N ASP A 175 1.91 -20.49 -0.93
CA ASP A 175 1.56 -21.72 -0.18
C ASP A 175 1.07 -22.79 -1.12
N PHE A 176 0.26 -22.42 -2.11
CA PHE A 176 -0.27 -23.36 -3.08
C PHE A 176 0.79 -23.80 -4.11
N ILE A 177 1.45 -22.83 -4.77
CA ILE A 177 2.36 -23.11 -5.89
C ILE A 177 3.67 -23.75 -5.41
N ILE A 178 4.28 -23.19 -4.35
CA ILE A 178 5.62 -23.56 -3.91
C ILE A 178 5.59 -24.75 -2.96
N ASN A 179 4.58 -24.81 -2.08
CA ASN A 179 4.52 -25.85 -1.05
C ASN A 179 3.59 -27.00 -1.41
N TYR A 180 2.35 -26.69 -1.84
CA TYR A 180 1.33 -27.71 -2.06
C TYR A 180 1.55 -28.48 -3.37
N LEU A 181 1.85 -27.78 -4.48
CA LEU A 181 2.09 -28.40 -5.80
C LEU A 181 3.52 -28.87 -5.95
N ASP A 182 4.54 -28.17 -5.42
CA ASP A 182 5.93 -28.60 -5.44
C ASP A 182 6.28 -29.44 -4.21
N THR A 183 6.03 -30.74 -4.33
CA THR A 183 6.26 -31.70 -3.24
C THR A 183 7.75 -31.99 -2.97
N LYS A 184 8.69 -31.44 -3.76
CA LYS A 184 10.13 -31.70 -3.59
C LYS A 184 10.73 -31.01 -2.38
N ALA A 185 10.22 -29.84 -2.02
CA ALA A 185 10.73 -29.05 -0.92
C ALA A 185 9.96 -29.28 0.38
N PHE A 186 8.66 -29.57 0.30
CA PHE A 186 7.76 -29.67 1.45
C PHE A 186 6.72 -30.78 1.26
N ASP A 187 6.27 -31.35 2.37
CA ASP A 187 5.22 -32.38 2.42
C ASP A 187 3.82 -31.78 2.69
N THR A 188 3.62 -30.52 2.32
CA THR A 188 2.42 -29.74 2.65
C THR A 188 1.15 -30.35 2.06
N SER A 189 1.23 -30.94 0.84
CA SER A 189 0.09 -31.67 0.24
C SER A 189 -0.32 -32.92 1.01
N GLN A 190 0.60 -33.51 1.80
CA GLN A 190 0.31 -34.65 2.66
C GLN A 190 -0.30 -34.21 4.00
N ARG A 191 0.10 -33.04 4.51
CA ARG A 191 -0.42 -32.47 5.77
C ARG A 191 -1.80 -31.87 5.61
N TYR A 192 -2.06 -31.24 4.49
CA TYR A 192 -3.30 -30.50 4.19
C TYR A 192 -3.97 -31.09 2.96
N SER A 193 -4.64 -32.22 3.09
CA SER A 193 -5.42 -32.82 2.02
C SER A 193 -6.66 -31.99 1.70
N PRO A 194 -7.12 -31.96 0.44
CA PRO A 194 -8.43 -31.38 0.10
C PRO A 194 -9.54 -32.11 0.87
N GLN A 195 -10.44 -31.37 1.50
CA GLN A 195 -11.65 -31.90 2.12
C GLN A 195 -12.79 -31.92 1.11
#